data_17fa095c9b19ec7f75fdfc58b1a6b086
#
_entry.id   17fa095c9b19ec7f75fdfc58b1a6b086
#
_cell.length_a   1.000
_cell.length_b   1.000
_cell.length_c   1.000
_cell.angle_alpha   90.00
_cell.angle_beta   90.00
_cell.angle_gamma   90.00
#
_symmetry.space_group_name_H-M   'P 1'
#
loop_
_entity.id
_entity.type
_entity.pdbx_description
1 polymer ?
#
loop_
_entity_poly.entity_id
_entity_poly.type
_entity_poly.pdbx_seq_one_letter_code
_entity_poly.pdbx_strand_id
1 'polypeptide(L)'
;MKFGVIIFPGSNCDHDAFWTIQQVAKQPVTFLWHESHDLQNCDAIVVPGGFAYGDYLRTGAIAKFSPVMESVKKFAEGGGLVLGICNGFQILCESGLLPGALMRNVGLKYVCKPVHVRVENADTPFTHACRQGEALAIPIGHMEGNYFCDEAILAELERNNQIVFRYSSPEGEITRDANPNGSLNNIAGICGPGRNVLGMMPHPERSSEPELGGTDGFKIFESLVGAMAEK
;
A
#
# COMPACT_ATOMS: atom_id res chain seq x y z
N MET A 1 8.16 -10.75 14.78
CA MET A 1 7.68 -9.44 14.33
C MET A 1 6.21 -9.29 14.70
N LYS A 2 5.79 -8.20 15.33
CA LYS A 2 4.39 -7.94 15.67
C LYS A 2 3.81 -6.88 14.74
N PHE A 3 2.70 -7.20 14.08
CA PHE A 3 2.00 -6.27 13.20
C PHE A 3 0.83 -5.56 13.90
N GLY A 4 0.59 -4.31 13.52
CA GLY A 4 -0.62 -3.59 13.85
C GLY A 4 -1.43 -3.27 12.60
N VAL A 5 -2.69 -3.65 12.56
CA VAL A 5 -3.62 -3.28 11.49
C VAL A 5 -4.60 -2.25 12.02
N ILE A 6 -4.65 -1.08 11.39
CA ILE A 6 -5.52 0.02 11.85
C ILE A 6 -6.97 -0.28 11.46
N ILE A 7 -7.90 -0.01 12.40
CA ILE A 7 -9.34 0.00 12.12
C ILE A 7 -9.83 1.44 12.12
N PHE A 8 -10.33 1.90 10.98
CA PHE A 8 -11.11 3.13 10.85
C PHE A 8 -12.59 2.81 10.72
N PRO A 9 -13.50 3.74 11.06
CA PRO A 9 -14.89 3.62 10.68
C PRO A 9 -14.99 3.49 9.16
N GLY A 10 -15.55 2.37 8.65
CA GLY A 10 -15.69 2.10 7.23
C GLY A 10 -14.49 1.44 6.54
N SER A 11 -13.37 1.15 7.24
CA SER A 11 -12.38 0.21 6.71
C SER A 11 -13.02 -1.18 6.61
N ASN A 12 -12.77 -1.90 5.53
CA ASN A 12 -13.34 -3.22 5.29
C ASN A 12 -12.33 -4.27 4.79
N CYS A 13 -11.09 -3.87 4.56
CA CYS A 13 -9.99 -4.77 4.21
C CYS A 13 -9.01 -4.99 5.38
N ASP A 14 -9.34 -4.47 6.55
CA ASP A 14 -8.57 -4.64 7.78
C ASP A 14 -8.52 -6.11 8.22
N HIS A 15 -9.65 -6.81 8.15
CA HIS A 15 -9.74 -8.24 8.47
C HIS A 15 -8.99 -9.10 7.44
N ASP A 16 -9.00 -8.74 6.16
CA ASP A 16 -8.23 -9.43 5.12
C ASP A 16 -6.72 -9.33 5.39
N ALA A 17 -6.24 -8.11 5.71
CA ALA A 17 -4.85 -7.89 6.09
C ALA A 17 -4.47 -8.62 7.39
N PHE A 18 -5.35 -8.57 8.39
CA PHE A 18 -5.17 -9.30 9.65
C PHE A 18 -5.07 -10.81 9.41
N TRP A 19 -5.99 -11.38 8.61
CA TRP A 19 -5.99 -12.78 8.23
C TRP A 19 -4.68 -13.18 7.56
N THR A 20 -4.27 -12.44 6.54
CA THR A 20 -3.03 -12.71 5.80
C THR A 20 -1.83 -12.74 6.73
N ILE A 21 -1.71 -11.77 7.64
CA ILE A 21 -0.59 -11.70 8.58
C ILE A 21 -0.64 -12.87 9.56
N GLN A 22 -1.82 -13.15 10.14
CA GLN A 22 -1.97 -14.16 11.17
C GLN A 22 -1.90 -15.59 10.60
N GLN A 23 -2.68 -15.84 9.53
CA GLN A 23 -2.90 -17.20 9.03
C GLN A 23 -1.94 -17.60 7.92
N VAL A 24 -1.49 -16.66 7.09
CA VAL A 24 -0.58 -16.97 5.98
C VAL A 24 0.87 -16.69 6.40
N ALA A 25 1.18 -15.49 6.85
CA ALA A 25 2.53 -15.11 7.27
C ALA A 25 2.91 -15.66 8.66
N LYS A 26 1.94 -16.20 9.43
CA LYS A 26 2.14 -16.77 10.79
C LYS A 26 2.81 -15.81 11.76
N GLN A 27 2.47 -14.53 11.68
CA GLN A 27 3.02 -13.50 12.54
C GLN A 27 1.99 -13.02 13.58
N PRO A 28 2.44 -12.62 14.79
CA PRO A 28 1.59 -11.92 15.75
C PRO A 28 1.02 -10.63 15.13
N VAL A 29 -0.26 -10.43 15.28
CA VAL A 29 -0.97 -9.26 14.77
C VAL A 29 -2.03 -8.78 15.77
N THR A 30 -2.26 -7.49 15.80
CA THR A 30 -3.28 -6.86 16.64
C THR A 30 -4.01 -5.76 15.84
N PHE A 31 -5.25 -5.50 16.20
CA PHE A 31 -5.97 -4.33 15.69
C PHE A 31 -5.60 -3.08 16.48
N LEU A 32 -5.44 -1.97 15.77
CA LEU A 32 -5.17 -0.65 16.32
C LEU A 32 -6.39 0.24 16.07
N TRP A 33 -7.03 0.69 17.13
CA TRP A 33 -8.22 1.53 17.02
C TRP A 33 -7.85 2.96 16.67
N HIS A 34 -8.54 3.54 15.68
CA HIS A 34 -8.21 4.85 15.10
C HIS A 34 -8.16 6.01 16.10
N GLU A 35 -8.91 5.94 17.21
CA GLU A 35 -8.91 6.96 18.28
C GLU A 35 -7.79 6.77 19.30
N SER A 36 -7.02 5.68 19.23
CA SER A 36 -5.93 5.40 20.14
C SER A 36 -4.59 5.92 19.60
N HIS A 37 -3.76 6.48 20.47
CA HIS A 37 -2.36 6.78 20.16
C HIS A 37 -1.43 5.58 20.40
N ASP A 38 -1.92 4.51 21.03
CA ASP A 38 -1.10 3.36 21.39
C ASP A 38 -0.94 2.40 20.20
N LEU A 39 0.27 2.28 19.68
CA LEU A 39 0.62 1.33 18.62
C LEU A 39 0.98 -0.06 19.19
N GLN A 40 0.74 -0.31 20.47
CA GLN A 40 0.85 -1.61 21.14
C GLN A 40 2.21 -2.32 20.92
N ASN A 41 3.30 -1.55 20.82
CA ASN A 41 4.65 -2.05 20.54
C ASN A 41 4.73 -2.89 19.25
N CYS A 42 4.03 -2.47 18.20
CA CYS A 42 4.11 -3.11 16.89
C CYS A 42 5.41 -2.72 16.19
N ASP A 43 5.97 -3.69 15.44
CA ASP A 43 7.18 -3.51 14.63
C ASP A 43 6.86 -3.02 13.22
N ALA A 44 5.64 -3.30 12.73
CA ALA A 44 5.13 -2.83 11.45
C ALA A 44 3.64 -2.48 11.55
N ILE A 45 3.23 -1.44 10.81
CA ILE A 45 1.85 -0.95 10.78
C ILE A 45 1.29 -1.13 9.38
N VAL A 46 0.07 -1.67 9.28
CA VAL A 46 -0.72 -1.72 8.06
C VAL A 46 -1.86 -0.70 8.17
N VAL A 47 -1.89 0.24 7.23
CA VAL A 47 -3.03 1.12 7.00
C VAL A 47 -3.88 0.47 5.90
N PRO A 48 -5.01 -0.16 6.24
CA PRO A 48 -5.71 -1.05 5.32
C PRO A 48 -6.51 -0.31 4.27
N GLY A 49 -7.00 -1.08 3.28
CA GLY A 49 -7.98 -0.65 2.32
C GLY A 49 -9.39 -0.51 2.90
N GLY A 50 -10.28 0.06 2.13
CA GLY A 50 -11.67 0.26 2.48
C GLY A 50 -12.17 1.66 2.13
N PHE A 51 -13.10 2.17 2.93
CA PHE A 51 -13.74 3.48 2.77
C PHE A 51 -13.74 4.21 4.11
N ALA A 52 -12.52 4.53 4.61
CA ALA A 52 -12.35 5.16 5.92
C ALA A 52 -13.18 6.44 6.03
N TYR A 53 -14.06 6.49 7.04
CA TYR A 53 -15.05 7.56 7.28
C TYR A 53 -15.99 7.78 6.08
N GLY A 54 -16.27 6.72 5.27
CA GLY A 54 -17.16 6.80 4.11
C GLY A 54 -16.64 7.65 2.96
N ASP A 55 -15.32 7.92 2.92
CA ASP A 55 -14.67 8.80 1.93
C ASP A 55 -15.28 10.19 1.81
N TYR A 56 -15.92 10.68 2.88
CA TYR A 56 -16.47 12.03 2.92
C TYR A 56 -15.37 13.07 2.66
N LEU A 57 -15.70 14.10 1.91
CA LEU A 57 -14.84 15.13 1.32
C LEU A 57 -14.00 14.59 0.17
N ARG A 58 -13.11 13.65 0.43
CA ARG A 58 -12.35 12.82 -0.49
C ARG A 58 -11.70 11.66 0.29
N THR A 59 -11.25 10.66 -0.42
CA THR A 59 -10.61 9.47 0.16
C THR A 59 -9.44 9.84 1.07
N GLY A 60 -9.43 9.30 2.29
CA GLY A 60 -8.37 9.52 3.27
C GLY A 60 -8.37 10.88 4.00
N ALA A 61 -9.15 11.86 3.52
CA ALA A 61 -9.09 13.25 4.01
C ALA A 61 -9.45 13.40 5.50
N ILE A 62 -10.39 12.61 6.01
CA ILE A 62 -10.78 12.62 7.42
C ILE A 62 -9.87 11.72 8.24
N ALA A 63 -9.54 10.53 7.71
CA ALA A 63 -8.74 9.54 8.41
C ALA A 63 -7.36 10.06 8.85
N LYS A 64 -6.74 10.97 8.08
CA LYS A 64 -5.45 11.58 8.43
C LYS A 64 -5.44 12.33 9.79
N PHE A 65 -6.61 12.76 10.27
CA PHE A 65 -6.75 13.45 11.56
C PHE A 65 -7.02 12.51 12.73
N SER A 66 -7.13 11.21 12.49
CA SER A 66 -7.33 10.24 13.56
C SER A 66 -6.10 10.20 14.48
N PRO A 67 -6.28 10.10 15.83
CA PRO A 67 -5.19 10.03 16.80
C PRO A 67 -4.11 9.00 16.45
N VAL A 68 -4.50 7.81 15.97
CA VAL A 68 -3.57 6.78 15.54
C VAL A 68 -2.60 7.27 14.46
N MET A 69 -3.04 8.13 13.53
CA MET A 69 -2.20 8.62 12.43
C MET A 69 -1.11 9.58 12.91
N GLU A 70 -1.31 10.30 14.01
CA GLU A 70 -0.25 11.08 14.65
C GLU A 70 0.88 10.17 15.17
N SER A 71 0.50 9.03 15.75
CA SER A 71 1.45 8.02 16.23
C SER A 71 2.15 7.31 15.07
N VAL A 72 1.42 6.98 13.99
CA VAL A 72 1.98 6.39 12.77
C VAL A 72 3.01 7.31 12.13
N LYS A 73 2.77 8.63 12.09
CA LYS A 73 3.77 9.60 11.59
C LYS A 73 5.07 9.55 12.38
N LYS A 74 4.97 9.63 13.71
CA LYS A 74 6.16 9.55 14.59
C LYS A 74 6.86 8.19 14.46
N PHE A 75 6.11 7.11 14.33
CA PHE A 75 6.62 5.76 14.12
C PHE A 75 7.40 5.67 12.80
N ALA A 76 6.84 6.19 11.71
CA ALA A 76 7.49 6.23 10.40
C ALA A 76 8.74 7.11 10.40
N GLU A 77 8.70 8.31 11.03
CA GLU A 77 9.84 9.19 11.22
C GLU A 77 10.98 8.52 12.01
N GLY A 78 10.63 7.64 12.94
CA GLY A 78 11.59 6.80 13.67
C GLY A 78 12.11 5.58 12.89
N GLY A 79 11.76 5.42 11.61
CA GLY A 79 12.18 4.29 10.77
C GLY A 79 11.29 3.05 10.88
N GLY A 80 10.14 3.16 11.54
CA GLY A 80 9.15 2.09 11.63
C GLY A 80 8.52 1.76 10.27
N LEU A 81 8.20 0.48 10.02
CA LEU A 81 7.67 0.01 8.74
C LEU A 81 6.16 0.27 8.64
N VAL A 82 5.74 0.97 7.59
CA VAL A 82 4.33 1.30 7.33
C VAL A 82 3.93 0.90 5.93
N LEU A 83 2.91 0.04 5.81
CA LEU A 83 2.30 -0.37 4.54
C LEU A 83 0.89 0.22 4.43
N GLY A 84 0.65 1.05 3.41
CA GLY A 84 -0.68 1.56 3.07
C GLY A 84 -1.23 0.86 1.82
N ILE A 85 -2.39 0.22 1.97
CA ILE A 85 -3.04 -0.55 0.90
C ILE A 85 -4.29 0.21 0.44
N CYS A 86 -4.44 0.50 -0.84
CA CYS A 86 -5.61 1.14 -1.46
C CYS A 86 -6.01 2.43 -0.70
N ASN A 87 -7.07 2.42 0.09
CA ASN A 87 -7.45 3.55 0.94
C ASN A 87 -6.33 3.94 1.92
N GLY A 88 -5.54 2.99 2.39
CA GLY A 88 -4.36 3.26 3.20
C GLY A 88 -3.30 4.08 2.45
N PHE A 89 -3.06 3.82 1.17
CA PHE A 89 -2.17 4.65 0.34
C PHE A 89 -2.72 6.08 0.20
N GLN A 90 -4.03 6.23 -0.01
CA GLN A 90 -4.68 7.54 -0.05
C GLN A 90 -4.49 8.31 1.26
N ILE A 91 -4.65 7.62 2.40
CA ILE A 91 -4.42 8.20 3.74
C ILE A 91 -2.96 8.62 3.92
N LEU A 92 -2.00 7.81 3.48
CA LEU A 92 -0.57 8.15 3.55
C LEU A 92 -0.22 9.39 2.73
N CYS A 93 -0.80 9.57 1.53
CA CYS A 93 -0.64 10.79 0.75
C CYS A 93 -1.31 11.99 1.46
N GLU A 94 -2.55 11.85 1.92
CA GLU A 94 -3.28 12.91 2.62
C GLU A 94 -2.59 13.36 3.92
N SER A 95 -1.93 12.44 4.62
CA SER A 95 -1.18 12.73 5.84
C SER A 95 0.22 13.32 5.60
N GLY A 96 0.68 13.37 4.34
CA GLY A 96 1.99 13.85 3.95
C GLY A 96 3.15 12.88 4.25
N LEU A 97 2.85 11.61 4.52
CA LEU A 97 3.84 10.54 4.65
C LEU A 97 4.38 10.08 3.29
N LEU A 98 3.56 10.21 2.25
CA LEU A 98 3.96 9.98 0.87
C LEU A 98 3.59 11.21 0.01
N PRO A 99 4.36 11.55 -1.02
CA PRO A 99 4.07 12.67 -1.89
C PRO A 99 2.96 12.36 -2.91
N GLY A 100 2.35 13.39 -3.49
CA GLY A 100 1.31 13.26 -4.50
C GLY A 100 -0.09 13.05 -3.91
N ALA A 101 -1.02 12.60 -4.75
CA ALA A 101 -2.42 12.37 -4.40
C ALA A 101 -3.04 11.27 -5.26
N LEU A 102 -4.08 10.62 -4.75
CA LEU A 102 -4.89 9.68 -5.51
C LEU A 102 -6.16 10.39 -6.00
N MET A 103 -6.30 10.52 -7.31
CA MET A 103 -7.42 11.17 -7.98
C MET A 103 -8.45 10.14 -8.44
N ARG A 104 -9.63 10.62 -8.85
CA ARG A 104 -10.63 9.75 -9.50
C ARG A 104 -10.05 9.09 -10.73
N ASN A 105 -10.41 7.83 -10.94
CA ASN A 105 -10.08 7.10 -12.16
C ASN A 105 -10.53 7.91 -13.38
N VAL A 106 -9.73 7.92 -14.45
CA VAL A 106 -10.07 8.67 -15.68
C VAL A 106 -11.40 8.25 -16.30
N GLY A 107 -11.80 6.98 -16.10
CA GLY A 107 -13.10 6.46 -16.57
C GLY A 107 -14.29 6.83 -15.67
N LEU A 108 -14.08 7.55 -14.57
CA LEU A 108 -15.09 7.93 -13.57
C LEU A 108 -15.94 6.74 -13.07
N LYS A 109 -15.36 5.55 -13.06
CA LYS A 109 -16.00 4.30 -12.65
C LYS A 109 -15.16 3.59 -11.59
N TYR A 110 -15.84 2.88 -10.70
CA TYR A 110 -15.18 1.91 -9.84
C TYR A 110 -14.60 0.78 -10.68
N VAL A 111 -13.32 0.46 -10.47
CA VAL A 111 -12.62 -0.61 -11.17
C VAL A 111 -12.27 -1.70 -10.16
N CYS A 112 -12.82 -2.91 -10.37
CA CYS A 112 -12.55 -4.09 -9.57
C CYS A 112 -12.15 -5.23 -10.51
N LYS A 113 -10.87 -5.57 -10.53
CA LYS A 113 -10.33 -6.64 -11.39
C LYS A 113 -8.91 -7.05 -10.97
N PRO A 114 -8.44 -8.25 -11.34
CA PRO A 114 -7.02 -8.55 -11.29
C PRO A 114 -6.25 -7.64 -12.26
N VAL A 115 -5.07 -7.20 -11.83
CA VAL A 115 -4.10 -6.44 -12.65
C VAL A 115 -2.72 -7.03 -12.44
N HIS A 116 -1.79 -6.68 -13.32
CA HIS A 116 -0.38 -6.97 -13.11
C HIS A 116 0.36 -5.69 -12.71
N VAL A 117 1.27 -5.83 -11.77
CA VAL A 117 2.19 -4.75 -11.39
C VAL A 117 3.61 -5.25 -11.50
N ARG A 118 4.44 -4.48 -12.21
CA ARG A 118 5.87 -4.74 -12.32
C ARG A 118 6.59 -4.15 -11.13
N VAL A 119 7.50 -4.94 -10.54
CA VAL A 119 8.40 -4.50 -9.47
C VAL A 119 9.50 -3.63 -10.09
N GLU A 120 9.46 -2.32 -9.82
CA GLU A 120 10.46 -1.36 -10.29
C GLU A 120 11.67 -1.28 -9.34
N ASN A 121 11.42 -1.46 -8.05
CA ASN A 121 12.44 -1.43 -7.02
C ASN A 121 12.29 -2.65 -6.11
N ALA A 122 13.23 -3.58 -6.19
CA ALA A 122 13.29 -4.77 -5.33
C ALA A 122 14.14 -4.55 -4.05
N ASP A 123 14.78 -3.38 -3.92
CA ASP A 123 15.64 -3.02 -2.78
C ASP A 123 14.86 -2.17 -1.75
N THR A 124 13.77 -2.74 -1.23
CA THR A 124 12.98 -2.13 -0.14
C THR A 124 12.56 -3.21 0.86
N PRO A 125 12.25 -2.86 2.13
CA PRO A 125 11.70 -3.81 3.11
C PRO A 125 10.41 -4.51 2.66
N PHE A 126 9.76 -4.01 1.62
CA PHE A 126 8.48 -4.52 1.11
C PHE A 126 8.63 -5.41 -0.13
N THR A 127 9.81 -5.51 -0.72
CA THR A 127 9.99 -6.12 -2.05
C THR A 127 11.21 -7.02 -2.20
N HIS A 128 12.02 -7.22 -1.15
CA HIS A 128 13.24 -8.04 -1.28
C HIS A 128 12.95 -9.54 -1.53
N ALA A 129 11.74 -10.02 -1.28
CA ALA A 129 11.29 -11.35 -1.74
C ALA A 129 10.85 -11.38 -3.22
N CYS A 130 10.85 -10.21 -3.89
CA CYS A 130 10.53 -10.07 -5.30
C CYS A 130 11.81 -9.92 -6.13
N ARG A 131 11.69 -10.14 -7.44
CA ARG A 131 12.74 -9.83 -8.40
C ARG A 131 12.42 -8.52 -9.12
N GLN A 132 13.44 -7.70 -9.34
CA GLN A 132 13.25 -6.50 -10.16
C GLN A 132 12.80 -6.87 -11.58
N GLY A 133 11.78 -6.18 -12.09
CA GLY A 133 11.14 -6.47 -13.36
C GLY A 133 10.08 -7.57 -13.31
N GLU A 134 9.89 -8.24 -12.18
CA GLU A 134 8.87 -9.27 -12.01
C GLU A 134 7.46 -8.66 -12.09
N ALA A 135 6.55 -9.31 -12.83
CA ALA A 135 5.14 -8.94 -12.85
C ALA A 135 4.37 -9.78 -11.83
N LEU A 136 3.68 -9.11 -10.91
CA LEU A 136 2.85 -9.71 -9.86
C LEU A 136 1.37 -9.54 -10.21
N ALA A 137 0.58 -10.61 -10.15
CA ALA A 137 -0.87 -10.58 -10.34
C ALA A 137 -1.56 -10.28 -9.01
N ILE A 138 -2.06 -9.05 -8.85
CA ILE A 138 -2.68 -8.58 -7.60
C ILE A 138 -3.97 -7.82 -7.93
N PRO A 139 -5.12 -8.09 -7.26
CA PRO A 139 -6.37 -7.42 -7.57
C PRO A 139 -6.39 -5.96 -7.11
N ILE A 140 -7.21 -5.15 -7.79
CA ILE A 140 -7.56 -3.78 -7.40
C ILE A 140 -9.06 -3.65 -7.18
N GLY A 141 -9.48 -2.68 -6.34
CA GLY A 141 -10.88 -2.34 -6.12
C GLY A 141 -11.01 -0.88 -5.65
N HIS A 142 -11.12 0.08 -6.62
CA HIS A 142 -11.15 1.50 -6.26
C HIS A 142 -11.85 2.37 -7.32
N MET A 143 -12.36 3.53 -6.88
CA MET A 143 -12.82 4.63 -7.74
C MET A 143 -11.77 5.74 -7.87
N GLU A 144 -10.89 5.87 -6.88
CA GLU A 144 -9.87 6.91 -6.76
C GLU A 144 -8.50 6.26 -6.56
N GLY A 145 -7.95 5.72 -7.66
CA GLY A 145 -6.64 5.06 -7.69
C GLY A 145 -5.66 5.70 -8.66
N ASN A 146 -6.04 6.80 -9.30
CA ASN A 146 -5.23 7.52 -10.27
C ASN A 146 -4.19 8.37 -9.53
N TYR A 147 -2.97 7.85 -9.37
CA TYR A 147 -1.87 8.59 -8.75
C TYR A 147 -1.47 9.79 -9.60
N PHE A 148 -1.37 10.93 -8.95
CA PHE A 148 -0.98 12.21 -9.55
C PHE A 148 0.03 12.96 -8.67
N CYS A 149 1.03 13.55 -9.31
CA CYS A 149 1.96 14.50 -8.70
C CYS A 149 2.45 15.49 -9.78
N ASP A 150 3.08 16.58 -9.36
CA ASP A 150 3.74 17.50 -10.27
C ASP A 150 5.03 16.92 -10.85
N GLU A 151 5.59 17.60 -11.88
CA GLU A 151 6.79 17.13 -12.58
C GLU A 151 8.03 17.09 -11.68
N ALA A 152 8.13 18.00 -10.70
CA ALA A 152 9.27 18.06 -9.78
C ALA A 152 9.25 16.83 -8.84
N ILE A 153 8.09 16.51 -8.28
CA ILE A 153 7.88 15.32 -7.44
C ILE A 153 8.13 14.05 -8.25
N LEU A 154 7.61 13.97 -9.49
CA LEU A 154 7.84 12.81 -10.35
C LEU A 154 9.33 12.57 -10.61
N ALA A 155 10.06 13.63 -10.98
CA ALA A 155 11.50 13.57 -11.22
C ALA A 155 12.28 13.16 -9.96
N GLU A 156 11.81 13.56 -8.77
CA GLU A 156 12.39 13.14 -7.51
C GLU A 156 12.15 11.66 -7.22
N LEU A 157 10.90 11.19 -7.40
CA LEU A 157 10.54 9.78 -7.23
C LEU A 157 11.36 8.86 -8.15
N GLU A 158 11.55 9.26 -9.42
CA GLU A 158 12.35 8.51 -10.39
C GLU A 158 13.84 8.51 -10.01
N ARG A 159 14.41 9.67 -9.73
CA ARG A 159 15.83 9.81 -9.37
C ARG A 159 16.22 9.02 -8.13
N ASN A 160 15.30 8.92 -7.14
CA ASN A 160 15.54 8.28 -5.86
C ASN A 160 15.06 6.82 -5.81
N ASN A 161 14.62 6.23 -6.95
CA ASN A 161 14.06 4.87 -7.01
C ASN A 161 12.90 4.65 -6.00
N GLN A 162 12.03 5.66 -5.87
CA GLN A 162 10.89 5.59 -4.95
C GLN A 162 9.62 5.02 -5.59
N ILE A 163 9.60 4.88 -6.91
CA ILE A 163 8.54 4.15 -7.61
C ILE A 163 8.81 2.66 -7.42
N VAL A 164 7.93 1.99 -6.67
CA VAL A 164 8.10 0.57 -6.31
C VAL A 164 7.35 -0.33 -7.28
N PHE A 165 6.14 0.08 -7.68
CA PHE A 165 5.30 -0.68 -8.60
C PHE A 165 4.73 0.18 -9.71
N ARG A 166 4.69 -0.39 -10.93
CA ARG A 166 3.93 0.18 -12.06
C ARG A 166 2.94 -0.85 -12.60
N TYR A 167 1.75 -0.41 -13.00
CA TYR A 167 0.83 -1.26 -13.75
C TYR A 167 1.47 -1.72 -15.05
N SER A 168 1.37 -3.01 -15.34
CA SER A 168 2.02 -3.66 -16.48
C SER A 168 1.14 -4.70 -17.15
N SER A 169 1.56 -5.20 -18.31
CA SER A 169 1.05 -6.44 -18.86
C SER A 169 1.49 -7.64 -18.03
N PRO A 170 0.94 -8.85 -18.25
CA PRO A 170 1.42 -10.08 -17.61
C PRO A 170 2.92 -10.36 -17.85
N GLU A 171 3.46 -9.90 -19.00
CA GLU A 171 4.86 -10.02 -19.39
C GLU A 171 5.76 -8.95 -18.76
N GLY A 172 5.18 -8.02 -17.97
CA GLY A 172 5.89 -6.94 -17.32
C GLY A 172 6.12 -5.69 -18.20
N GLU A 173 5.42 -5.56 -19.33
CA GLU A 173 5.52 -4.38 -20.20
C GLU A 173 4.67 -3.23 -19.66
N ILE A 174 5.25 -2.04 -19.58
CA ILE A 174 4.54 -0.81 -19.16
C ILE A 174 3.85 -0.24 -20.40
N THR A 175 2.56 -0.49 -20.52
CA THR A 175 1.75 -0.01 -21.64
C THR A 175 0.59 0.85 -21.13
N ARG A 176 0.02 1.66 -22.02
CA ARG A 176 -1.16 2.47 -21.71
C ARG A 176 -2.37 1.58 -21.38
N ASP A 177 -2.52 0.47 -22.07
CA ASP A 177 -3.66 -0.44 -21.91
C ASP A 177 -3.60 -1.22 -20.57
N ALA A 178 -2.41 -1.40 -20.02
CA ALA A 178 -2.21 -2.00 -18.69
C ALA A 178 -2.60 -1.05 -17.55
N ASN A 179 -2.72 0.26 -17.82
CA ASN A 179 -3.08 1.26 -16.82
C ASN A 179 -4.61 1.30 -16.58
N PRO A 180 -5.11 0.81 -15.43
CA PRO A 180 -6.55 0.64 -15.23
C PRO A 180 -7.28 1.94 -14.85
N ASN A 181 -6.54 2.96 -14.40
CA ASN A 181 -7.14 4.11 -13.71
C ASN A 181 -6.60 5.47 -14.16
N GLY A 182 -5.57 5.49 -15.02
CA GLY A 182 -4.97 6.73 -15.53
C GLY A 182 -3.83 7.26 -14.69
N SER A 183 -3.29 6.47 -13.75
CA SER A 183 -2.13 6.86 -12.94
C SER A 183 -0.97 7.37 -13.78
N LEU A 184 -0.37 8.46 -13.33
CA LEU A 184 0.82 9.04 -13.94
C LEU A 184 1.93 7.98 -14.06
N ASN A 185 2.51 7.83 -15.27
CA ASN A 185 3.57 6.85 -15.55
C ASN A 185 3.23 5.42 -15.08
N ASN A 186 1.95 5.02 -15.13
CA ASN A 186 1.47 3.72 -14.64
C ASN A 186 1.80 3.44 -13.16
N ILE A 187 2.08 4.45 -12.34
CA ILE A 187 2.45 4.26 -10.94
C ILE A 187 1.31 3.54 -10.20
N ALA A 188 1.63 2.38 -9.62
CA ALA A 188 0.73 1.58 -8.80
C ALA A 188 1.09 1.61 -7.31
N GLY A 189 2.34 2.00 -6.99
CA GLY A 189 2.83 2.15 -5.62
C GLY A 189 4.17 2.86 -5.55
N ILE A 190 4.36 3.63 -4.49
CA ILE A 190 5.57 4.40 -4.20
C ILE A 190 6.03 4.19 -2.76
N CYS A 191 7.31 4.39 -2.49
CA CYS A 191 7.82 4.46 -1.12
C CYS A 191 8.32 5.86 -0.76
N GLY A 192 8.36 6.13 0.55
CA GLY A 192 8.99 7.34 1.08
C GLY A 192 10.53 7.32 0.94
N PRO A 193 11.21 8.47 1.17
CA PRO A 193 12.67 8.58 1.04
C PRO A 193 13.44 7.59 1.95
N GLY A 194 12.90 7.28 3.13
CA GLY A 194 13.47 6.30 4.06
C GLY A 194 13.21 4.84 3.69
N ARG A 195 12.46 4.59 2.61
CA ARG A 195 12.03 3.25 2.14
C ARG A 195 11.26 2.42 3.18
N ASN A 196 10.91 3.00 4.31
CA ASN A 196 10.18 2.36 5.40
C ASN A 196 8.66 2.61 5.36
N VAL A 197 8.18 3.42 4.43
CA VAL A 197 6.76 3.67 4.17
C VAL A 197 6.47 3.31 2.73
N LEU A 198 5.55 2.37 2.49
CA LEU A 198 5.06 2.00 1.16
C LEU A 198 3.57 2.27 1.07
N GLY A 199 3.13 2.90 -0.02
CA GLY A 199 1.73 2.96 -0.43
C GLY A 199 1.53 2.27 -1.77
N MET A 200 0.50 1.44 -1.89
CA MET A 200 0.14 0.76 -3.14
C MET A 200 -1.38 0.65 -3.30
N MET A 201 -1.87 0.79 -4.54
CA MET A 201 -3.31 0.65 -4.83
C MET A 201 -3.80 -0.80 -4.91
N PRO A 202 -3.02 -1.76 -5.46
CA PRO A 202 -3.39 -3.19 -5.43
C PRO A 202 -3.46 -3.73 -3.99
N HIS A 203 -4.26 -4.79 -3.84
CA HIS A 203 -4.54 -5.46 -2.57
C HIS A 203 -3.73 -6.75 -2.42
N PRO A 204 -2.50 -6.70 -1.86
CA PRO A 204 -1.67 -7.89 -1.70
C PRO A 204 -2.30 -8.91 -0.75
N GLU A 205 -3.08 -8.46 0.24
CA GLU A 205 -3.82 -9.32 1.18
C GLU A 205 -4.87 -10.19 0.49
N ARG A 206 -5.32 -9.81 -0.70
CA ARG A 206 -6.31 -10.54 -1.51
C ARG A 206 -5.69 -11.42 -2.60
N SER A 207 -4.37 -11.56 -2.61
CA SER A 207 -3.61 -12.44 -3.49
C SER A 207 -2.46 -13.09 -2.71
N SER A 208 -2.78 -13.63 -1.51
CA SER A 208 -1.78 -14.15 -0.57
C SER A 208 -1.90 -15.66 -0.31
N GLU A 209 -2.93 -16.30 -0.83
CA GLU A 209 -3.17 -17.74 -0.69
C GLU A 209 -3.88 -18.30 -1.94
N PRO A 210 -3.67 -19.58 -2.30
CA PRO A 210 -4.22 -20.16 -3.52
C PRO A 210 -5.75 -20.08 -3.60
N GLU A 211 -6.43 -20.18 -2.47
CA GLU A 211 -7.88 -20.10 -2.34
C GLU A 211 -8.46 -18.77 -2.84
N LEU A 212 -7.66 -17.72 -2.78
CA LEU A 212 -8.01 -16.37 -3.30
C LEU A 212 -7.65 -16.20 -4.78
N GLY A 213 -7.09 -17.24 -5.43
CA GLY A 213 -6.75 -17.24 -6.85
C GLY A 213 -5.31 -16.82 -7.18
N GLY A 214 -4.46 -16.62 -6.17
CA GLY A 214 -3.04 -16.28 -6.38
C GLY A 214 -2.27 -16.08 -5.08
N THR A 215 -0.94 -16.12 -5.18
CA THR A 215 -0.02 -15.96 -4.05
C THR A 215 0.99 -14.83 -4.24
N ASP A 216 0.92 -14.09 -5.34
CA ASP A 216 1.90 -13.05 -5.65
C ASP A 216 1.90 -11.89 -4.63
N GLY A 217 0.74 -11.58 -4.06
CA GLY A 217 0.61 -10.58 -3.01
C GLY A 217 1.32 -10.97 -1.71
N PHE A 218 1.45 -12.27 -1.44
CA PHE A 218 2.14 -12.73 -0.24
C PHE A 218 3.61 -12.30 -0.19
N LYS A 219 4.27 -12.12 -1.33
CA LYS A 219 5.67 -11.65 -1.41
C LYS A 219 5.89 -10.32 -0.69
N ILE A 220 4.87 -9.46 -0.62
CA ILE A 220 4.95 -8.18 0.10
C ILE A 220 5.04 -8.43 1.62
N PHE A 221 4.22 -9.32 2.15
CA PHE A 221 4.24 -9.69 3.57
C PHE A 221 5.49 -10.51 3.92
N GLU A 222 5.91 -11.43 3.05
CA GLU A 222 7.16 -12.19 3.17
C GLU A 222 8.37 -11.26 3.24
N SER A 223 8.40 -10.22 2.39
CA SER A 223 9.45 -9.20 2.41
C SER A 223 9.51 -8.46 3.74
N LEU A 224 8.35 -8.02 4.24
CA LEU A 224 8.26 -7.35 5.53
C LEU A 224 8.78 -8.21 6.68
N VAL A 225 8.41 -9.49 6.70
CA VAL A 225 8.86 -10.44 7.72
C VAL A 225 10.37 -10.67 7.62
N GLY A 226 10.90 -10.83 6.41
CA GLY A 226 12.35 -11.01 6.16
C GLY A 226 13.17 -9.79 6.57
N ALA A 227 12.72 -8.58 6.23
CA ALA A 227 13.42 -7.33 6.54
C ALA A 227 13.67 -7.09 8.04
N MET A 228 12.85 -7.70 8.90
CA MET A 228 13.01 -7.59 10.36
C MET A 228 13.86 -8.71 10.94
N ALA A 229 14.06 -9.81 10.22
CA ALA A 229 14.93 -10.90 10.67
C ALA A 229 16.42 -10.56 10.51
N GLU A 230 16.73 -9.56 9.69
CA GLU A 230 18.09 -9.08 9.41
C GLU A 230 18.54 -7.91 10.31
N LYS A 231 17.66 -7.40 11.17
CA LYS A 231 17.96 -6.37 12.20
C LYS A 231 18.25 -7.03 13.56
#